data_b7c97b60a74491409d29986883920be0
#
_entry.id   b7c97b60a74491409d29986883920be0
#
_cell.length_a   1.000
_cell.length_b   1.000
_cell.length_c   1.000
_cell.angle_alpha   90.00
_cell.angle_beta   90.00
_cell.angle_gamma   90.00
#
_symmetry.space_group_name_H-M   'P 1'
#
loop_
_entity.id
_entity.type
_entity.pdbx_description
1 polymer ?
#
loop_
_entity_poly.entity_id
_entity_poly.type
_entity_poly.pdbx_seq_one_letter_code
_entity_poly.pdbx_strand_id
1 'polypeptide(L)'
;MPRHRGAFDSSNPAPYELSRSRIENYIRCKACFWLEQIHRVSPPEIPSFTINTTTDILLKRDADAVRGKSSLPLWEQHNLGHMIPFEHENLEKWANSMHYGTNDSYFNAVHEPSNIKLGGGLDDVFLNTQTEQIHIVDYKSTAQGTRSPNKYEKKPVSLDEPWKASYKRQM
;
A
#
# COMPACT_ATOMS: atom_id res chain seq x y z
N MET A 1 15.33 -18.96 -2.26
CA MET A 1 16.36 -18.19 -3.02
C MET A 1 16.98 -17.15 -2.13
N PRO A 2 18.29 -16.86 -2.26
CA PRO A 2 18.91 -15.78 -1.50
C PRO A 2 18.22 -14.45 -1.85
N ARG A 3 18.00 -13.60 -0.85
CA ARG A 3 17.35 -12.30 -1.02
C ARG A 3 18.39 -11.19 -1.05
N HIS A 4 18.26 -10.30 -2.02
CA HIS A 4 19.07 -9.09 -2.10
C HIS A 4 18.28 -7.92 -1.52
N ARG A 5 18.36 -7.78 -0.21
CA ARG A 5 17.76 -6.69 0.58
C ARG A 5 18.83 -5.95 1.36
N GLY A 6 18.59 -4.71 1.62
CA GLY A 6 19.50 -3.90 2.41
C GLY A 6 20.38 -3.02 1.54
N ALA A 7 21.71 -3.01 1.75
CA ALA A 7 22.60 -2.29 0.85
C ALA A 7 22.61 -2.92 -0.53
N PHE A 8 22.59 -2.09 -1.55
CA PHE A 8 22.74 -2.58 -2.92
C PHE A 8 24.17 -3.06 -3.16
N ASP A 9 24.28 -4.24 -3.74
CA ASP A 9 25.55 -4.85 -4.15
C ASP A 9 25.42 -5.33 -5.60
N SER A 10 26.15 -4.70 -6.51
CA SER A 10 26.13 -5.04 -7.93
C SER A 10 26.70 -6.42 -8.25
N SER A 11 27.45 -7.02 -7.35
CA SER A 11 27.99 -8.38 -7.51
C SER A 11 26.98 -9.47 -7.11
N ASN A 12 25.88 -9.11 -6.45
CA ASN A 12 24.87 -10.06 -6.02
C ASN A 12 23.98 -10.45 -7.24
N PRO A 13 23.91 -11.73 -7.64
CA PRO A 13 23.13 -12.16 -8.78
C PRO A 13 21.61 -12.14 -8.51
N ALA A 14 21.19 -12.10 -7.24
CA ALA A 14 19.77 -12.05 -6.90
C ALA A 14 19.17 -10.68 -7.22
N PRO A 15 17.92 -10.60 -7.72
CA PRO A 15 17.24 -9.34 -7.98
C PRO A 15 17.17 -8.46 -6.73
N TYR A 16 17.51 -7.16 -6.89
CA TYR A 16 17.45 -6.21 -5.79
C TYR A 16 16.00 -5.83 -5.45
N GLU A 17 15.60 -6.06 -4.22
CA GLU A 17 14.21 -5.86 -3.81
C GLU A 17 13.93 -4.41 -3.44
N LEU A 18 13.04 -3.77 -4.18
CA LEU A 18 12.51 -2.44 -3.89
C LEU A 18 11.01 -2.50 -3.57
N SER A 19 10.64 -1.85 -2.48
CA SER A 19 9.25 -1.58 -2.17
C SER A 19 8.76 -0.30 -2.85
N ARG A 20 7.43 -0.15 -2.97
CA ARG A 20 6.82 1.11 -3.42
C ARG A 20 7.36 2.33 -2.66
N SER A 21 7.50 2.24 -1.35
CA SER A 21 8.00 3.37 -0.54
C SER A 21 9.42 3.78 -0.91
N ARG A 22 10.29 2.82 -1.26
CA ARG A 22 11.64 3.12 -1.73
C ARG A 22 11.64 3.78 -3.10
N ILE A 23 10.74 3.37 -3.99
CA ILE A 23 10.56 4.02 -5.30
C ILE A 23 10.07 5.46 -5.10
N GLU A 24 9.13 5.68 -4.20
CA GLU A 24 8.67 7.03 -3.85
C GLU A 24 9.81 7.89 -3.28
N ASN A 25 10.70 7.32 -2.46
CA ASN A 25 11.89 8.01 -1.97
C ASN A 25 12.83 8.42 -3.12
N TYR A 26 12.99 7.57 -4.13
CA TYR A 26 13.77 7.92 -5.33
C TYR A 26 13.15 9.10 -6.09
N ILE A 27 11.84 9.07 -6.30
CA ILE A 27 11.11 10.16 -7.00
C ILE A 27 11.27 11.48 -6.24
N ARG A 28 11.21 11.40 -4.91
CA ARG A 28 11.25 12.56 -4.01
C ARG A 28 12.65 13.17 -3.88
N CYS A 29 13.68 12.34 -3.73
CA CYS A 29 15.07 12.75 -3.51
C CYS A 29 16.03 11.63 -3.94
N LYS A 30 16.56 11.73 -5.14
CA LYS A 30 17.50 10.74 -5.67
C LYS A 30 18.76 10.57 -4.83
N ALA A 31 19.28 11.68 -4.29
CA ALA A 31 20.47 11.66 -3.41
C ALA A 31 20.18 10.92 -2.10
N CYS A 32 19.01 11.21 -1.47
CA CYS A 32 18.60 10.51 -0.26
C CYS A 32 18.41 9.01 -0.50
N PHE A 33 17.76 8.66 -1.61
CA PHE A 33 17.60 7.27 -2.02
C PHE A 33 18.95 6.57 -2.19
N TRP A 34 19.92 7.22 -2.86
CA TRP A 34 21.23 6.66 -3.07
C TRP A 34 21.97 6.43 -1.74
N LEU A 35 21.97 7.43 -0.84
CA LEU A 35 22.56 7.30 0.50
C LEU A 35 21.94 6.14 1.29
N GLU A 36 20.62 5.99 1.23
CA GLU A 36 19.91 4.91 1.92
C GLU A 36 20.24 3.53 1.33
N GLN A 37 20.22 3.40 -0.02
CA GLN A 37 20.38 2.09 -0.66
C GLN A 37 21.86 1.64 -0.70
N ILE A 38 22.82 2.55 -0.83
CA ILE A 38 24.25 2.22 -0.94
C ILE A 38 24.95 2.29 0.40
N HIS A 39 24.75 3.38 1.14
CA HIS A 39 25.49 3.64 2.38
C HIS A 39 24.71 3.33 3.66
N ARG A 40 23.46 2.92 3.55
CA ARG A 40 22.60 2.62 4.70
C ARG A 40 22.37 3.81 5.62
N VAL A 41 22.49 5.00 5.09
CA VAL A 41 22.18 6.23 5.81
C VAL A 41 20.69 6.52 5.67
N SER A 42 19.92 6.23 6.71
CA SER A 42 18.48 6.50 6.75
C SER A 42 18.21 7.94 7.17
N PRO A 43 17.17 8.58 6.64
CA PRO A 43 16.69 9.85 7.17
C PRO A 43 16.22 9.70 8.62
N PRO A 44 16.16 10.78 9.40
CA PRO A 44 15.59 10.74 10.74
C PRO A 44 14.18 10.16 10.73
N GLU A 45 13.90 9.25 11.64
CA GLU A 45 12.56 8.67 11.77
C GLU A 45 11.57 9.71 12.29
N ILE A 46 10.45 9.83 11.59
CA ILE A 46 9.30 10.60 12.07
C ILE A 46 8.38 9.63 12.80
N PRO A 47 7.96 9.92 14.04
CA PRO A 47 7.03 9.06 14.75
C PRO A 47 5.78 8.77 13.91
N SER A 48 5.40 7.50 13.81
CA SER A 48 4.19 7.11 13.08
C SER A 48 2.94 7.57 13.82
N PHE A 49 1.92 7.96 13.06
CA PHE A 49 0.62 8.28 13.66
C PHE A 49 -0.12 6.98 14.01
N THR A 50 -0.20 6.67 15.30
CA THR A 50 -0.85 5.45 15.81
C THR A 50 -2.31 5.34 15.38
N ILE A 51 -3.01 6.46 15.24
CA ILE A 51 -4.39 6.49 14.77
C ILE A 51 -4.56 5.91 13.37
N ASN A 52 -3.60 6.13 12.47
CA ASN A 52 -3.65 5.59 11.11
C ASN A 52 -3.55 4.07 11.13
N THR A 53 -2.62 3.54 11.93
CA THR A 53 -2.45 2.09 12.09
C THR A 53 -3.70 1.46 12.71
N THR A 54 -4.29 2.10 13.73
CA THR A 54 -5.51 1.61 14.36
C THR A 54 -6.68 1.59 13.38
N THR A 55 -6.85 2.65 12.59
CA THR A 55 -7.91 2.72 11.57
C THR A 55 -7.75 1.62 10.52
N ASP A 56 -6.55 1.38 10.06
CA ASP A 56 -6.24 0.32 9.08
C ASP A 56 -6.59 -1.07 9.63
N ILE A 57 -6.18 -1.38 10.86
CA ILE A 57 -6.50 -2.64 11.54
C ILE A 57 -8.01 -2.82 11.69
N LEU A 58 -8.74 -1.77 12.07
CA LEU A 58 -10.19 -1.85 12.26
C LEU A 58 -10.91 -2.09 10.93
N LEU A 59 -10.54 -1.39 9.86
CA LEU A 59 -11.12 -1.57 8.53
C LEU A 59 -10.88 -2.98 7.99
N LYS A 60 -9.68 -3.51 8.13
CA LYS A 60 -9.35 -4.88 7.74
C LYS A 60 -10.17 -5.91 8.51
N ARG A 61 -10.27 -5.74 9.82
CA ARG A 61 -11.10 -6.62 10.68
C ARG A 61 -12.57 -6.60 10.26
N ASP A 62 -13.12 -5.43 9.98
CA ASP A 62 -14.51 -5.28 9.57
C ASP A 62 -14.74 -5.89 8.18
N ALA A 63 -13.78 -5.76 7.25
CA ALA A 63 -13.81 -6.43 5.96
C ALA A 63 -13.77 -7.96 6.09
N ASP A 64 -12.90 -8.49 6.95
CA ASP A 64 -12.77 -9.93 7.19
C ASP A 64 -14.04 -10.54 7.78
N ALA A 65 -14.76 -9.81 8.62
CA ALA A 65 -16.02 -10.28 9.21
C ALA A 65 -17.12 -10.56 8.17
N VAL A 66 -17.10 -9.86 7.03
CA VAL A 66 -18.10 -9.97 5.97
C VAL A 66 -17.54 -10.55 4.66
N ARG A 67 -16.29 -10.97 4.65
CA ARG A 67 -15.56 -11.46 3.47
C ARG A 67 -16.32 -12.57 2.75
N GLY A 68 -16.45 -12.44 1.44
CA GLY A 68 -17.18 -13.38 0.59
C GLY A 68 -18.70 -13.43 0.79
N LYS A 69 -19.27 -12.60 1.68
CA LYS A 69 -20.69 -12.67 2.06
C LYS A 69 -21.48 -11.41 1.71
N SER A 70 -21.00 -10.25 2.14
CA SER A 70 -21.71 -8.99 1.97
C SER A 70 -20.75 -7.81 1.88
N SER A 71 -21.29 -6.64 1.54
CA SER A 71 -20.57 -5.38 1.59
C SER A 71 -20.40 -4.91 3.04
N LEU A 72 -19.50 -3.95 3.23
CA LEU A 72 -19.34 -3.24 4.49
C LEU A 72 -20.47 -2.23 4.68
N PRO A 73 -21.05 -2.07 5.88
CA PRO A 73 -22.10 -1.07 6.14
C PRO A 73 -21.71 0.35 5.75
N LEU A 74 -20.43 0.72 5.95
CA LEU A 74 -19.92 2.01 5.52
C LEU A 74 -19.99 2.18 3.99
N TRP A 75 -19.73 1.14 3.23
CA TRP A 75 -19.74 1.16 1.77
C TRP A 75 -21.16 1.24 1.22
N GLU A 76 -22.12 0.60 1.87
CA GLU A 76 -23.53 0.72 1.53
C GLU A 76 -24.02 2.18 1.64
N GLN A 77 -23.61 2.89 2.70
CA GLN A 77 -23.93 4.31 2.89
C GLN A 77 -23.37 5.21 1.78
N HIS A 78 -22.35 4.76 1.05
CA HIS A 78 -21.72 5.48 -0.05
C HIS A 78 -22.09 4.93 -1.44
N ASN A 79 -23.14 4.16 -1.56
CA ASN A 79 -23.59 3.51 -2.81
C ASN A 79 -22.56 2.50 -3.38
N LEU A 80 -21.73 1.92 -2.53
CA LEU A 80 -20.76 0.89 -2.87
C LEU A 80 -21.17 -0.50 -2.37
N GLY A 81 -22.45 -0.72 -2.11
CA GLY A 81 -22.98 -2.00 -1.62
C GLY A 81 -22.76 -3.19 -2.57
N HIS A 82 -22.44 -2.91 -3.82
CA HIS A 82 -22.07 -3.93 -4.82
C HIS A 82 -20.59 -4.37 -4.69
N MET A 83 -19.81 -3.73 -3.84
CA MET A 83 -18.41 -4.08 -3.58
C MET A 83 -18.34 -4.96 -2.32
N ILE A 84 -17.91 -6.20 -2.47
CA ILE A 84 -17.77 -7.14 -1.35
C ILE A 84 -16.29 -7.52 -1.18
N PRO A 85 -15.80 -7.64 0.07
CA PRO A 85 -14.44 -8.14 0.31
C PRO A 85 -14.26 -9.52 -0.32
N PHE A 86 -13.28 -9.65 -1.22
CA PHE A 86 -13.06 -10.86 -2.00
C PHE A 86 -12.37 -11.94 -1.16
N GLU A 87 -12.87 -13.17 -1.22
CA GLU A 87 -12.24 -14.30 -0.57
C GLU A 87 -11.32 -15.04 -1.56
N HIS A 88 -10.05 -15.20 -1.21
CA HIS A 88 -9.08 -15.91 -2.04
C HIS A 88 -8.00 -16.57 -1.17
N GLU A 89 -7.58 -17.77 -1.53
CA GLU A 89 -6.58 -18.57 -0.81
C GLU A 89 -5.21 -17.89 -0.64
N ASN A 90 -4.86 -17.00 -1.57
CA ASN A 90 -3.59 -16.26 -1.56
C ASN A 90 -3.70 -14.86 -0.95
N LEU A 91 -4.84 -14.45 -0.40
CA LEU A 91 -5.03 -13.08 0.11
C LEU A 91 -4.01 -12.74 1.21
N GLU A 92 -3.79 -13.66 2.14
CA GLU A 92 -2.79 -13.48 3.19
C GLU A 92 -1.37 -13.32 2.62
N LYS A 93 -1.03 -14.09 1.59
CA LYS A 93 0.26 -13.98 0.91
C LYS A 93 0.40 -12.65 0.19
N TRP A 94 -0.66 -12.17 -0.47
CA TRP A 94 -0.66 -10.87 -1.15
C TRP A 94 -0.52 -9.72 -0.16
N ALA A 95 -1.22 -9.77 0.97
CA ALA A 95 -1.10 -8.77 2.02
C ALA A 95 0.31 -8.74 2.64
N ASN A 96 0.96 -9.89 2.76
CA ASN A 96 2.24 -10.05 3.43
C ASN A 96 3.44 -10.20 2.48
N SER A 97 3.28 -9.92 1.18
CA SER A 97 4.30 -10.15 0.15
C SER A 97 5.68 -9.57 0.47
N MET A 98 5.74 -8.44 1.17
CA MET A 98 7.01 -7.82 1.57
C MET A 98 7.74 -8.55 2.68
N HIS A 99 7.04 -9.36 3.48
CA HIS A 99 7.62 -10.02 4.65
C HIS A 99 8.12 -11.44 4.32
N TYR A 100 7.41 -12.17 3.45
CA TYR A 100 7.65 -13.60 3.25
C TYR A 100 8.45 -13.96 2.01
N GLY A 101 8.90 -12.99 1.23
CA GLY A 101 9.79 -13.23 0.09
C GLY A 101 9.08 -13.35 -1.23
N THR A 102 9.55 -14.24 -2.09
CA THR A 102 9.43 -14.11 -3.52
C THR A 102 9.15 -15.45 -4.17
N ASN A 103 8.03 -16.04 -3.87
CA ASN A 103 7.51 -17.09 -4.73
C ASN A 103 6.40 -16.53 -5.64
N ASP A 104 5.94 -17.32 -6.58
CA ASP A 104 4.94 -16.92 -7.56
C ASP A 104 3.57 -16.56 -6.96
N SER A 105 3.35 -16.88 -5.69
CA SER A 105 2.13 -16.55 -4.96
C SER A 105 2.14 -15.15 -4.35
N TYR A 106 3.27 -14.44 -4.36
CA TYR A 106 3.40 -13.11 -3.78
C TYR A 106 3.29 -12.02 -4.83
N PHE A 107 2.83 -10.85 -4.42
CA PHE A 107 2.64 -9.70 -5.29
C PHE A 107 4.00 -9.05 -5.59
N ASN A 108 4.65 -9.53 -6.63
CA ASN A 108 5.95 -9.01 -7.07
C ASN A 108 6.17 -9.23 -8.56
N ALA A 109 7.06 -8.42 -9.12
CA ALA A 109 7.53 -8.54 -10.50
C ALA A 109 9.01 -8.21 -10.57
N VAL A 110 9.75 -8.90 -11.44
CA VAL A 110 11.16 -8.62 -11.72
C VAL A 110 11.27 -7.86 -13.03
N HIS A 111 11.95 -6.72 -12.99
CA HIS A 111 12.35 -6.00 -14.19
C HIS A 111 13.73 -6.53 -14.63
N GLU A 112 13.71 -7.47 -15.57
CA GLU A 112 14.89 -8.22 -16.01
C GLU A 112 16.08 -7.32 -16.43
N PRO A 113 15.87 -6.22 -17.23
CA PRO A 113 16.99 -5.40 -17.67
C PRO A 113 17.78 -4.74 -16.54
N SER A 114 17.15 -4.44 -15.40
CA SER A 114 17.82 -3.83 -14.25
C SER A 114 18.07 -4.79 -13.09
N ASN A 115 17.61 -6.02 -13.19
CA ASN A 115 17.63 -7.00 -12.11
C ASN A 115 17.03 -6.44 -10.81
N ILE A 116 15.96 -5.63 -10.95
CA ILE A 116 15.23 -5.05 -9.83
C ILE A 116 13.91 -5.80 -9.67
N LYS A 117 13.63 -6.21 -8.45
CA LYS A 117 12.38 -6.82 -8.05
C LYS A 117 11.52 -5.80 -7.33
N LEU A 118 10.36 -5.55 -7.91
CA LEU A 118 9.33 -4.71 -7.32
C LEU A 118 8.35 -5.59 -6.55
N GLY A 119 8.05 -5.22 -5.32
CA GLY A 119 7.08 -5.95 -4.50
C GLY A 119 6.36 -5.03 -3.53
N GLY A 120 5.18 -5.47 -3.12
CA GLY A 120 4.35 -4.75 -2.18
C GLY A 120 3.34 -5.69 -1.53
N GLY A 121 2.81 -5.30 -0.36
CA GLY A 121 1.63 -5.91 0.21
C GLY A 121 0.39 -5.15 -0.26
N LEU A 122 -0.71 -5.85 -0.47
CA LEU A 122 -2.02 -5.26 -0.69
C LEU A 122 -2.68 -5.02 0.67
N ASP A 123 -3.44 -3.93 0.78
CA ASP A 123 -4.27 -3.74 1.98
C ASP A 123 -5.47 -4.67 1.92
N ASP A 124 -6.20 -4.68 0.79
CA ASP A 124 -7.32 -5.59 0.58
C ASP A 124 -7.69 -5.73 -0.91
N VAL A 125 -8.60 -6.65 -1.18
CA VAL A 125 -9.14 -6.93 -2.53
C VAL A 125 -10.65 -7.07 -2.44
N PHE A 126 -11.37 -6.43 -3.35
CA PHE A 126 -12.83 -6.45 -3.40
C PHE A 126 -13.34 -6.90 -4.76
N LEU A 127 -14.44 -7.61 -4.75
CA LEU A 127 -15.18 -8.01 -5.95
C LEU A 127 -16.34 -7.03 -6.18
N ASN A 128 -16.41 -6.46 -7.36
CA ASN A 128 -17.60 -5.76 -7.82
C ASN A 128 -18.61 -6.80 -8.37
N THR A 129 -19.70 -7.00 -7.66
CA THR A 129 -20.70 -8.01 -8.01
C THR A 129 -21.55 -7.65 -9.23
N GLN A 130 -21.51 -6.41 -9.71
CA GLN A 130 -22.22 -5.97 -10.90
C GLN A 130 -21.40 -6.18 -12.18
N THR A 131 -20.08 -6.02 -12.09
CA THR A 131 -19.17 -6.13 -13.25
C THR A 131 -18.30 -7.38 -13.21
N GLU A 132 -18.32 -8.12 -12.11
CA GLU A 132 -17.47 -9.29 -11.84
C GLU A 132 -15.96 -8.97 -11.84
N GLN A 133 -15.63 -7.69 -11.70
CA GLN A 133 -14.23 -7.24 -11.66
C GLN A 133 -13.67 -7.23 -10.25
N ILE A 134 -12.40 -7.60 -10.14
CA ILE A 134 -11.64 -7.53 -8.90
C ILE A 134 -10.94 -6.18 -8.81
N HIS A 135 -11.06 -5.53 -7.65
CA HIS A 135 -10.45 -4.24 -7.36
C HIS A 135 -9.45 -4.36 -6.21
N ILE A 136 -8.27 -3.80 -6.41
CA ILE A 136 -7.31 -3.60 -5.32
C ILE A 136 -7.78 -2.40 -4.50
N VAL A 137 -7.84 -2.59 -3.19
CA VAL A 137 -8.25 -1.54 -2.24
C VAL A 137 -7.08 -1.21 -1.34
N ASP A 138 -6.82 0.08 -1.18
CA ASP A 138 -5.77 0.61 -0.33
C ASP A 138 -6.40 1.57 0.68
N TYR A 139 -6.23 1.28 1.97
CA TYR A 139 -6.80 2.08 3.05
C TYR A 139 -5.89 3.26 3.38
N LYS A 140 -6.43 4.47 3.29
CA LYS A 140 -5.69 5.71 3.58
C LYS A 140 -6.40 6.56 4.61
N SER A 141 -5.84 6.62 5.81
CA SER A 141 -6.24 7.61 6.79
C SER A 141 -5.53 8.93 6.51
N THR A 142 -6.30 9.99 6.35
CA THR A 142 -5.75 11.33 6.16
C THR A 142 -6.50 12.33 7.02
N ALA A 143 -5.76 13.18 7.73
CA ALA A 143 -6.37 14.30 8.42
C ALA A 143 -6.82 15.33 7.39
N GLN A 144 -8.05 15.80 7.50
CA GLN A 144 -8.44 17.02 6.80
C GLN A 144 -7.75 18.22 7.45
N GLY A 145 -6.80 18.80 6.73
CA GLY A 145 -6.16 20.05 7.13
C GLY A 145 -7.11 21.22 6.94
N THR A 146 -8.12 21.36 7.78
CA THR A 146 -8.93 22.56 7.81
C THR A 146 -8.51 23.41 9.00
N ARG A 147 -7.93 24.58 8.71
CA ARG A 147 -7.94 25.72 9.62
C ARG A 147 -9.35 26.34 9.75
N SER A 148 -10.40 25.55 9.48
CA SER A 148 -11.78 25.98 9.66
C SER A 148 -12.12 25.99 11.15
N PRO A 149 -12.77 27.03 11.67
CA PRO A 149 -13.27 27.06 13.04
C PRO A 149 -14.29 25.95 13.32
N ASN A 150 -14.92 25.37 12.29
CA ASN A 150 -15.80 24.21 12.40
C ASN A 150 -15.02 22.91 12.18
N LYS A 151 -14.39 22.40 13.23
CA LYS A 151 -13.62 21.16 13.27
C LYS A 151 -14.36 19.90 12.79
N TYR A 152 -15.66 19.95 12.58
CA TYR A 152 -16.52 18.79 12.30
C TYR A 152 -17.18 18.83 10.94
N GLU A 153 -16.85 19.79 10.08
CA GLU A 153 -17.39 19.83 8.73
C GLU A 153 -16.76 18.69 7.89
N LYS A 154 -17.56 17.67 7.61
CA LYS A 154 -17.16 16.53 6.77
C LYS A 154 -17.10 16.99 5.32
N LYS A 155 -15.93 17.43 4.86
CA LYS A 155 -15.70 17.69 3.43
C LYS A 155 -15.12 16.43 2.77
N PRO A 156 -15.51 16.15 1.53
CA PRO A 156 -14.85 15.10 0.75
C PRO A 156 -13.35 15.32 0.69
N VAL A 157 -12.58 14.24 0.77
CA VAL A 157 -11.12 14.32 0.63
C VAL A 157 -10.80 14.60 -0.85
N SER A 158 -10.20 15.76 -1.12
CA SER A 158 -9.65 16.04 -2.46
C SER A 158 -8.24 15.47 -2.56
N LEU A 159 -7.96 14.76 -3.66
CA LEU A 159 -6.61 14.29 -4.01
C LEU A 159 -5.80 15.32 -4.79
N ASP A 160 -6.38 16.50 -5.08
CA ASP A 160 -5.72 17.54 -5.90
C ASP A 160 -4.71 18.37 -5.12
N GLU A 161 -4.67 18.24 -3.82
CA GLU A 161 -3.69 18.93 -2.99
C GLU A 161 -2.26 18.39 -3.24
N PRO A 162 -1.25 19.29 -3.40
CA PRO A 162 0.12 18.87 -3.75
C PRO A 162 0.74 17.82 -2.82
N TRP A 163 0.44 17.89 -1.52
CA TRP A 163 0.95 16.95 -0.54
C TRP A 163 0.32 15.55 -0.64
N LYS A 164 -0.77 15.39 -1.38
CA LYS A 164 -1.43 14.12 -1.69
C LYS A 164 -0.99 13.51 -3.03
N ALA A 165 -0.03 14.12 -3.72
CA ALA A 165 0.45 13.63 -5.02
C ALA A 165 0.96 12.18 -4.96
N SER A 166 1.49 11.73 -3.82
CA SER A 166 1.89 10.34 -3.64
C SER A 166 0.71 9.37 -3.66
N TYR A 167 -0.48 9.79 -3.23
CA TYR A 167 -1.69 8.97 -3.28
C TYR A 167 -2.18 8.79 -4.72
N LYS A 168 -2.15 9.86 -5.53
CA LYS A 168 -2.47 9.77 -6.97
C LYS A 168 -1.55 8.80 -7.72
N ARG A 169 -0.28 8.71 -7.34
CA ARG A 169 0.67 7.77 -7.97
C ARG A 169 0.45 6.31 -7.56
N GLN A 170 -0.40 6.03 -6.59
CA GLN A 170 -0.75 4.67 -6.17
C GLN A 170 -2.00 4.14 -6.87
N MET A 171 -2.81 5.02 -7.42
CA MET A 171 -4.02 4.70 -8.18
C MET A 171 -3.68 4.40 -9.63
#